data_238b355f2cb45c0f25600c485365c6ae
#
_entry.id   238b355f2cb45c0f25600c485365c6ae
#
_cell.length_a   1.000
_cell.length_b   1.000
_cell.length_c   1.000
_cell.angle_alpha   90.00
_cell.angle_beta   90.00
_cell.angle_gamma   90.00
#
_symmetry.space_group_name_H-M   'P 1'
#
loop_
_entity.id
_entity.type
_entity.pdbx_description
1 polymer ?
#
loop_
_entity_poly.entity_id
_entity_poly.type
_entity_poly.pdbx_seq_one_letter_code
_entity_poly.pdbx_strand_id
1 'polypeptide(L)'
;MRQTRFFRVFSVVLVLALLCSVLPPARADFSVDAAAAAVMEIESGIMLYQQDADVRVYPASLTKVMTALVAIENCSLDEMIPVRAATLEGLHPDSTTANLADGEVLSLRDLLYTMFLVSANDACLVVAEHIAGSVDAFVQMMNDKAAELGCTGTHFVNPHGLHDENHYTTARDLLRMAAA
;
A
#
# COMPACT_ATOMS: atom_id res chain seq x y z
N MET A 1 54.59 15.84 -33.74
CA MET A 1 54.23 14.43 -33.35
C MET A 1 53.35 14.30 -32.08
N ARG A 2 53.45 15.19 -31.08
CA ARG A 2 52.61 15.11 -29.83
C ARG A 2 51.18 15.53 -30.04
N GLN A 3 50.89 16.56 -30.85
CA GLN A 3 49.55 17.05 -31.15
C GLN A 3 48.70 16.04 -31.94
N THR A 4 49.25 15.36 -32.91
CA THR A 4 48.51 14.37 -33.71
C THR A 4 48.08 13.12 -32.92
N ARG A 5 48.84 12.74 -31.89
CA ARG A 5 48.45 11.68 -30.97
C ARG A 5 47.30 12.10 -30.07
N PHE A 6 47.31 13.34 -29.58
CA PHE A 6 46.23 13.90 -28.75
C PHE A 6 44.89 13.92 -29.50
N PHE A 7 44.87 14.43 -30.74
CA PHE A 7 43.68 14.46 -31.58
C PHE A 7 43.13 13.07 -31.89
N ARG A 8 44.00 12.07 -32.11
CA ARG A 8 43.56 10.67 -32.33
C ARG A 8 42.93 10.08 -31.10
N VAL A 9 43.51 10.28 -29.93
CA VAL A 9 42.96 9.77 -28.67
C VAL A 9 41.60 10.43 -28.35
N PHE A 10 41.53 11.76 -28.53
CA PHE A 10 40.32 12.53 -28.33
C PHE A 10 39.17 12.06 -29.27
N SER A 11 39.50 11.82 -30.56
CA SER A 11 38.50 11.31 -31.52
C SER A 11 38.00 9.90 -31.16
N VAL A 12 38.89 9.03 -30.70
CA VAL A 12 38.46 7.67 -30.25
C VAL A 12 37.56 7.74 -29.02
N VAL A 13 37.92 8.57 -28.04
CA VAL A 13 37.08 8.75 -26.83
C VAL A 13 35.72 9.33 -27.18
N LEU A 14 35.67 10.34 -28.08
CA LEU A 14 34.43 10.93 -28.53
C LEU A 14 33.53 9.94 -29.28
N VAL A 15 34.12 9.12 -30.15
CA VAL A 15 33.38 8.06 -30.86
C VAL A 15 32.86 7.01 -29.91
N LEU A 16 33.65 6.58 -28.91
CA LEU A 16 33.20 5.65 -27.88
C LEU A 16 32.07 6.23 -27.03
N ALA A 17 32.17 7.50 -26.64
CA ALA A 17 31.10 8.19 -25.91
C ALA A 17 29.81 8.29 -26.71
N LEU A 18 29.91 8.60 -28.03
CA LEU A 18 28.78 8.61 -28.94
C LEU A 18 28.18 7.20 -29.15
N LEU A 19 28.99 6.16 -29.25
CA LEU A 19 28.53 4.78 -29.35
C LEU A 19 27.79 4.34 -28.07
N CYS A 20 28.29 4.70 -26.89
CA CYS A 20 27.63 4.42 -25.62
C CYS A 20 26.27 5.16 -25.48
N SER A 21 26.11 6.34 -26.07
CA SER A 21 24.87 7.09 -26.02
C SER A 21 23.76 6.55 -26.96
N VAL A 22 24.14 5.72 -27.94
CA VAL A 22 23.19 5.08 -28.90
C VAL A 22 22.76 3.68 -28.44
N LEU A 23 23.45 3.08 -27.45
CA LEU A 23 23.04 1.79 -26.92
C LEU A 23 21.74 1.98 -26.12
N PRO A 24 20.64 1.30 -26.49
CA PRO A 24 19.46 1.31 -25.65
C PRO A 24 19.82 0.77 -24.25
N PRO A 25 19.26 1.34 -23.17
CA PRO A 25 19.48 0.75 -21.86
C PRO A 25 19.06 -0.72 -21.89
N ALA A 26 19.93 -1.61 -21.39
CA ALA A 26 19.60 -3.02 -21.28
C ALA A 26 18.40 -3.13 -20.34
N ARG A 27 17.22 -3.32 -20.91
CA ARG A 27 16.02 -3.70 -20.15
C ARG A 27 16.04 -5.21 -20.02
N ALA A 28 16.14 -5.70 -18.81
CA ALA A 28 15.76 -7.07 -18.54
C ALA A 28 14.26 -7.20 -18.86
N ASP A 29 13.95 -8.09 -19.80
CA ASP A 29 12.55 -8.38 -20.15
C ASP A 29 12.02 -9.34 -19.07
N PHE A 30 11.66 -8.77 -17.91
CA PHE A 30 11.17 -9.49 -16.75
C PHE A 30 9.70 -9.15 -16.56
N SER A 31 8.86 -10.17 -16.52
CA SER A 31 7.44 -10.04 -16.20
C SER A 31 7.07 -11.04 -15.11
N VAL A 32 6.11 -10.68 -14.28
CA VAL A 32 5.55 -11.54 -13.26
C VAL A 32 4.13 -11.95 -13.67
N ASP A 33 3.70 -13.13 -13.25
CA ASP A 33 2.33 -13.60 -13.45
C ASP A 33 1.40 -12.93 -12.41
N ALA A 34 1.09 -11.68 -12.67
CA ALA A 34 0.21 -10.85 -11.84
C ALA A 34 -0.49 -9.79 -12.71
N ALA A 35 -1.71 -9.40 -12.31
CA ALA A 35 -2.49 -8.35 -12.97
C ALA A 35 -1.79 -6.97 -12.92
N ALA A 36 -1.08 -6.70 -11.81
CA ALA A 36 -0.26 -5.51 -11.63
C ALA A 36 0.87 -5.82 -10.65
N ALA A 37 2.04 -5.22 -10.84
CA ALA A 37 3.16 -5.36 -9.92
C ALA A 37 4.02 -4.10 -9.91
N ALA A 38 4.59 -3.80 -8.73
CA ALA A 38 5.52 -2.69 -8.58
C ALA A 38 6.52 -2.98 -7.45
N VAL A 39 7.75 -2.49 -7.60
CA VAL A 39 8.79 -2.52 -6.57
C VAL A 39 9.39 -1.13 -6.46
N MET A 40 9.46 -0.59 -5.27
CA MET A 40 10.01 0.72 -4.97
C MET A 40 11.08 0.61 -3.88
N GLU A 41 12.13 1.36 -4.02
CA GLU A 41 13.07 1.58 -2.94
C GLU A 41 12.49 2.66 -2.01
N ILE A 42 12.35 2.34 -0.70
CA ILE A 42 11.54 3.13 0.25
C ILE A 42 12.18 4.48 0.56
N GLU A 43 13.50 4.55 0.77
CA GLU A 43 14.17 5.77 1.20
C GLU A 43 14.20 6.85 0.09
N SER A 44 14.45 6.43 -1.15
CA SER A 44 14.55 7.34 -2.29
C SER A 44 13.24 7.53 -3.06
N GLY A 45 12.25 6.63 -2.86
CA GLY A 45 11.03 6.60 -3.65
C GLY A 45 11.23 6.15 -5.11
N ILE A 46 12.41 5.62 -5.45
CA ILE A 46 12.73 5.21 -6.82
C ILE A 46 11.97 3.93 -7.16
N MET A 47 11.20 3.98 -8.25
CA MET A 47 10.53 2.79 -8.80
C MET A 47 11.56 1.91 -9.51
N LEU A 48 11.83 0.72 -8.95
CA LEU A 48 12.79 -0.24 -9.49
C LEU A 48 12.16 -1.16 -10.54
N TYR A 49 10.88 -1.48 -10.38
CA TYR A 49 10.11 -2.29 -11.31
C TYR A 49 8.65 -1.85 -11.33
N GLN A 50 8.02 -1.94 -12.50
CA GLN A 50 6.58 -1.72 -12.63
C GLN A 50 6.03 -2.49 -13.83
N GLN A 51 4.89 -3.13 -13.62
CA GLN A 51 4.06 -3.77 -14.62
C GLN A 51 2.62 -3.40 -14.32
N ASP A 52 1.95 -2.69 -15.23
CA ASP A 52 0.57 -2.24 -15.08
C ASP A 52 0.28 -1.57 -13.72
N ALA A 53 1.29 -0.86 -13.16
CA ALA A 53 1.28 -0.36 -11.79
C ALA A 53 0.16 0.66 -11.51
N ASP A 54 -0.41 1.28 -12.54
CA ASP A 54 -1.48 2.29 -12.46
C ASP A 54 -2.85 1.73 -12.86
N VAL A 55 -2.94 0.43 -13.21
CA VAL A 55 -4.21 -0.23 -13.49
C VAL A 55 -4.96 -0.42 -12.17
N ARG A 56 -6.29 -0.15 -12.19
CA ARG A 56 -7.15 -0.38 -11.03
C ARG A 56 -7.31 -1.88 -10.77
N VAL A 57 -7.11 -2.25 -9.52
CA VAL A 57 -7.28 -3.60 -9.00
C VAL A 57 -8.10 -3.55 -7.70
N TYR A 58 -8.72 -4.65 -7.35
CA TYR A 58 -9.39 -4.80 -6.06
C TYR A 58 -8.35 -5.21 -5.01
N PRO A 59 -8.14 -4.40 -3.95
CA PRO A 59 -7.05 -4.64 -2.99
C PRO A 59 -7.27 -5.87 -2.11
N ALA A 60 -8.51 -6.32 -1.94
CA ALA A 60 -8.85 -7.32 -0.95
C ALA A 60 -8.22 -6.96 0.43
N SER A 61 -7.65 -7.91 1.15
CA SER A 61 -7.06 -7.67 2.47
C SER A 61 -5.85 -6.72 2.50
N LEU A 62 -5.29 -6.32 1.35
CA LEU A 62 -4.28 -5.25 1.31
C LEU A 62 -4.85 -3.89 1.73
N THR A 63 -6.16 -3.71 1.73
CA THR A 63 -6.86 -2.57 2.36
C THR A 63 -6.39 -2.31 3.79
N LYS A 64 -6.08 -3.37 4.54
CA LYS A 64 -5.66 -3.31 5.94
C LYS A 64 -4.37 -2.52 6.16
N VAL A 65 -3.56 -2.32 5.12
CA VAL A 65 -2.40 -1.41 5.17
C VAL A 65 -2.86 0.02 5.46
N MET A 66 -3.87 0.51 4.72
CA MET A 66 -4.43 1.84 4.98
C MET A 66 -5.15 1.91 6.33
N THR A 67 -5.88 0.88 6.71
CA THR A 67 -6.54 0.79 8.02
C THR A 67 -5.53 0.90 9.15
N ALA A 68 -4.41 0.19 9.06
CA ALA A 68 -3.34 0.26 10.05
C ALA A 68 -2.64 1.62 10.07
N LEU A 69 -2.37 2.21 8.92
CA LEU A 69 -1.75 3.54 8.81
C LEU A 69 -2.62 4.59 9.52
N VAL A 70 -3.91 4.68 9.18
CA VAL A 70 -4.84 5.59 9.83
C VAL A 70 -4.93 5.32 11.32
N ALA A 71 -4.95 4.04 11.74
CA ALA A 71 -5.03 3.67 13.14
C ALA A 71 -3.80 4.14 13.94
N ILE A 72 -2.59 3.89 13.42
CA ILE A 72 -1.33 4.26 14.11
C ILE A 72 -1.17 5.78 14.21
N GLU A 73 -1.66 6.53 13.23
CA GLU A 73 -1.60 8.00 13.26
C GLU A 73 -2.58 8.62 14.26
N ASN A 74 -3.66 7.94 14.63
CA ASN A 74 -4.74 8.51 15.44
C ASN A 74 -4.92 7.89 16.82
N CYS A 75 -4.22 6.79 17.13
CA CYS A 75 -4.38 6.07 18.38
C CYS A 75 -3.04 5.48 18.85
N SER A 76 -2.81 5.46 20.16
CA SER A 76 -1.62 4.83 20.73
C SER A 76 -1.66 3.32 20.57
N LEU A 77 -0.51 2.70 20.22
CA LEU A 77 -0.41 1.24 20.12
C LEU A 77 -0.78 0.49 21.40
N ASP A 78 -0.59 1.12 22.56
CA ASP A 78 -0.86 0.53 23.88
C ASP A 78 -2.26 0.93 24.42
N GLU A 79 -3.06 1.66 23.63
CA GLU A 79 -4.44 1.99 23.99
C GLU A 79 -5.32 0.75 24.02
N MET A 80 -6.07 0.60 25.11
CA MET A 80 -6.94 -0.54 25.35
C MET A 80 -8.33 -0.28 24.77
N ILE A 81 -8.72 -1.09 23.79
CA ILE A 81 -9.92 -0.92 22.97
C ILE A 81 -10.94 -2.00 23.33
N PRO A 82 -12.13 -1.63 23.81
CA PRO A 82 -13.18 -2.61 24.10
C PRO A 82 -13.88 -3.04 22.81
N VAL A 83 -14.08 -4.35 22.68
CA VAL A 83 -14.93 -4.96 21.64
C VAL A 83 -16.38 -4.83 22.06
N ARG A 84 -17.23 -4.38 21.16
CA ARG A 84 -18.69 -4.24 21.39
C ARG A 84 -19.46 -5.11 20.42
N ALA A 85 -20.49 -5.82 20.92
CA ALA A 85 -21.34 -6.66 20.08
C ALA A 85 -21.91 -5.89 18.86
N ALA A 86 -22.37 -4.66 19.07
CA ALA A 86 -22.91 -3.82 17.99
C ALA A 86 -21.93 -3.58 16.84
N THR A 87 -20.62 -3.48 17.12
CA THR A 87 -19.57 -3.34 16.10
C THR A 87 -19.49 -4.58 15.21
N LEU A 88 -19.75 -5.77 15.78
CA LEU A 88 -19.62 -7.04 15.09
C LEU A 88 -20.86 -7.44 14.28
N GLU A 89 -22.02 -6.80 14.52
CA GLU A 89 -23.28 -7.09 13.81
C GLU A 89 -23.22 -6.84 12.29
N GLY A 90 -22.31 -5.97 11.83
CA GLY A 90 -22.12 -5.66 10.42
C GLY A 90 -21.23 -6.64 9.64
N LEU A 91 -20.72 -7.71 10.28
CA LEU A 91 -19.84 -8.68 9.62
C LEU A 91 -20.58 -9.54 8.61
N HIS A 92 -20.05 -9.60 7.38
CA HIS A 92 -20.55 -10.55 6.39
C HIS A 92 -20.24 -12.00 6.81
N PRO A 93 -21.14 -12.97 6.61
CA PRO A 93 -20.93 -14.37 7.02
C PRO A 93 -19.64 -15.01 6.49
N ASP A 94 -19.20 -14.59 5.29
CA ASP A 94 -17.97 -15.10 4.67
C ASP A 94 -16.71 -14.35 5.10
N SER A 95 -16.81 -13.49 6.12
CA SER A 95 -15.66 -12.72 6.63
C SER A 95 -14.66 -13.61 7.35
N THR A 96 -13.38 -13.42 7.06
CA THR A 96 -12.32 -13.94 7.94
C THR A 96 -12.32 -13.13 9.22
N THR A 97 -12.41 -13.80 10.37
CA THR A 97 -12.45 -13.17 11.69
C THR A 97 -11.48 -13.83 12.66
N ALA A 98 -11.14 -13.14 13.72
CA ALA A 98 -10.48 -13.70 14.90
C ALA A 98 -11.47 -14.24 15.93
N ASN A 99 -12.77 -14.11 15.66
CA ASN A 99 -13.87 -14.42 16.57
C ASN A 99 -13.79 -13.59 17.88
N LEU A 100 -13.54 -12.29 17.75
CA LEU A 100 -13.56 -11.37 18.86
C LEU A 100 -14.93 -11.38 19.54
N ALA A 101 -14.96 -11.42 20.87
CA ALA A 101 -16.20 -11.51 21.64
C ALA A 101 -16.54 -10.16 22.33
N ASP A 102 -17.85 -9.94 22.52
CA ASP A 102 -18.33 -8.77 23.26
C ASP A 102 -17.70 -8.71 24.67
N GLY A 103 -17.21 -7.53 25.03
CA GLY A 103 -16.57 -7.29 26.32
C GLY A 103 -15.08 -7.63 26.38
N GLU A 104 -14.50 -8.22 25.33
CA GLU A 104 -13.04 -8.31 25.25
C GLU A 104 -12.41 -6.94 25.17
N VAL A 105 -11.20 -6.81 25.72
CA VAL A 105 -10.42 -5.58 25.69
C VAL A 105 -9.02 -5.89 25.21
N LEU A 106 -8.64 -5.37 24.06
CA LEU A 106 -7.34 -5.60 23.44
C LEU A 106 -6.61 -4.27 23.21
N SER A 107 -5.27 -4.32 23.19
CA SER A 107 -4.50 -3.16 22.75
C SER A 107 -4.66 -2.94 21.24
N LEU A 108 -4.48 -1.68 20.79
CA LEU A 108 -4.41 -1.42 19.33
C LEU A 108 -3.35 -2.31 18.68
N ARG A 109 -2.22 -2.50 19.34
CA ARG A 109 -1.14 -3.39 18.89
C ARG A 109 -1.63 -4.81 18.62
N ASP A 110 -2.38 -5.40 19.56
CA ASP A 110 -2.91 -6.76 19.41
C ASP A 110 -3.95 -6.84 18.29
N LEU A 111 -4.80 -5.82 18.16
CA LEU A 111 -5.75 -5.72 17.04
C LEU A 111 -5.04 -5.62 15.68
N LEU A 112 -3.96 -4.84 15.58
CA LEU A 112 -3.15 -4.76 14.36
C LEU A 112 -2.48 -6.11 14.03
N TYR A 113 -1.90 -6.79 15.02
CA TYR A 113 -1.39 -8.15 14.81
C TYR A 113 -2.48 -9.11 14.36
N THR A 114 -3.66 -9.04 14.94
CA THR A 114 -4.82 -9.85 14.57
C THR A 114 -5.26 -9.56 13.13
N MET A 115 -5.28 -8.28 12.72
CA MET A 115 -5.58 -7.90 11.34
C MET A 115 -4.59 -8.49 10.34
N PHE A 116 -3.28 -8.48 10.64
CA PHE A 116 -2.27 -8.90 9.68
C PHE A 116 -1.99 -10.41 9.70
N LEU A 117 -2.02 -11.08 10.86
CA LEU A 117 -1.66 -12.49 10.97
C LEU A 117 -2.77 -13.42 10.51
N VAL A 118 -4.03 -13.10 10.82
CA VAL A 118 -5.19 -13.92 10.45
C VAL A 118 -6.17 -13.21 9.53
N SER A 119 -5.80 -12.00 9.07
CA SER A 119 -6.63 -11.18 8.17
C SER A 119 -8.02 -10.84 8.75
N ALA A 120 -8.11 -10.65 10.07
CA ALA A 120 -9.36 -10.47 10.81
C ALA A 120 -10.13 -9.20 10.41
N ASN A 121 -11.35 -9.35 9.91
CA ASN A 121 -12.21 -8.23 9.53
C ASN A 121 -12.92 -7.63 10.75
N ASP A 122 -13.25 -8.44 11.76
CA ASP A 122 -13.77 -7.98 13.04
C ASP A 122 -12.82 -7.00 13.74
N ALA A 123 -11.52 -7.27 13.76
CA ALA A 123 -10.52 -6.37 14.29
C ALA A 123 -10.50 -5.01 13.53
N CYS A 124 -10.69 -5.02 12.20
CA CYS A 124 -10.79 -3.78 11.42
C CYS A 124 -12.00 -2.92 11.84
N LEU A 125 -13.16 -3.55 12.06
CA LEU A 125 -14.37 -2.85 12.48
C LEU A 125 -14.22 -2.26 13.88
N VAL A 126 -13.65 -3.04 14.82
CA VAL A 126 -13.38 -2.58 16.20
C VAL A 126 -12.46 -1.36 16.20
N VAL A 127 -11.37 -1.39 15.43
CA VAL A 127 -10.45 -0.26 15.30
C VAL A 127 -11.15 0.95 14.67
N ALA A 128 -11.90 0.74 13.59
CA ALA A 128 -12.57 1.81 12.88
C ALA A 128 -13.60 2.55 13.77
N GLU A 129 -14.44 1.79 14.47
CA GLU A 129 -15.43 2.37 15.36
C GLU A 129 -14.80 3.08 16.57
N HIS A 130 -13.75 2.51 17.14
CA HIS A 130 -13.06 3.12 18.27
C HIS A 130 -12.46 4.49 17.91
N ILE A 131 -11.79 4.59 16.76
CA ILE A 131 -11.07 5.81 16.35
C ILE A 131 -12.01 6.88 15.84
N ALA A 132 -12.99 6.51 15.00
CA ALA A 132 -13.82 7.48 14.29
C ALA A 132 -15.29 7.54 14.79
N GLY A 133 -15.68 6.65 15.71
CA GLY A 133 -17.03 6.55 16.21
C GLY A 133 -18.02 5.85 15.26
N SER A 134 -17.61 5.58 14.03
CA SER A 134 -18.35 4.75 13.06
C SER A 134 -17.43 4.27 11.95
N VAL A 135 -17.81 3.16 11.30
CA VAL A 135 -17.11 2.62 10.14
C VAL A 135 -17.08 3.63 8.99
N ASP A 136 -18.21 4.31 8.72
CA ASP A 136 -18.29 5.29 7.62
C ASP A 136 -17.34 6.48 7.84
N ALA A 137 -17.27 6.99 9.08
CA ALA A 137 -16.35 8.08 9.42
C ALA A 137 -14.88 7.63 9.27
N PHE A 138 -14.55 6.40 9.63
CA PHE A 138 -13.22 5.86 9.46
C PHE A 138 -12.86 5.68 7.98
N VAL A 139 -13.79 5.20 7.17
CA VAL A 139 -13.62 5.08 5.71
C VAL A 139 -13.36 6.45 5.08
N GLN A 140 -14.03 7.49 5.56
CA GLN A 140 -13.73 8.87 5.12
C GLN A 140 -12.29 9.25 5.48
N MET A 141 -11.80 8.95 6.70
CA MET A 141 -10.41 9.18 7.07
C MET A 141 -9.43 8.41 6.16
N MET A 142 -9.75 7.16 5.78
CA MET A 142 -8.93 6.38 4.84
C MET A 142 -8.85 7.06 3.47
N ASN A 143 -9.96 7.57 2.94
CA ASN A 143 -9.98 8.26 1.66
C ASN A 143 -9.26 9.62 1.72
N ASP A 144 -9.39 10.36 2.81
CA ASP A 144 -8.68 11.62 3.03
C ASP A 144 -7.16 11.36 3.09
N LYS A 145 -6.72 10.30 3.80
CA LYS A 145 -5.32 9.89 3.85
C LYS A 145 -4.82 9.45 2.48
N ALA A 146 -5.60 8.70 1.71
CA ALA A 146 -5.25 8.34 0.34
C ALA A 146 -5.02 9.57 -0.54
N ALA A 147 -5.89 10.58 -0.42
CA ALA A 147 -5.74 11.85 -1.13
C ALA A 147 -4.49 12.62 -0.69
N GLU A 148 -4.19 12.68 0.62
CA GLU A 148 -2.99 13.28 1.19
C GLU A 148 -1.70 12.65 0.63
N LEU A 149 -1.68 11.33 0.50
CA LEU A 149 -0.56 10.56 -0.05
C LEU A 149 -0.47 10.62 -1.59
N GLY A 150 -1.42 11.29 -2.25
CA GLY A 150 -1.48 11.37 -3.71
C GLY A 150 -1.87 10.03 -4.37
N CYS A 151 -2.62 9.19 -3.67
CA CYS A 151 -3.15 7.91 -4.17
C CYS A 151 -4.39 8.15 -5.04
N THR A 152 -4.21 8.70 -6.23
CA THR A 152 -5.31 9.14 -7.11
C THR A 152 -6.07 8.00 -7.79
N GLY A 153 -5.54 6.80 -7.77
CA GLY A 153 -6.16 5.58 -8.30
C GLY A 153 -6.86 4.73 -7.23
N THR A 154 -7.10 5.29 -6.03
CA THR A 154 -7.58 4.56 -4.87
C THR A 154 -8.90 5.12 -4.34
N HIS A 155 -9.80 4.23 -3.94
CA HIS A 155 -11.02 4.58 -3.21
C HIS A 155 -11.42 3.42 -2.30
N PHE A 156 -11.73 3.72 -1.04
CA PHE A 156 -12.16 2.76 -0.03
C PHE A 156 -13.65 2.93 0.30
N VAL A 157 -14.33 1.81 0.54
CA VAL A 157 -15.72 1.78 1.03
C VAL A 157 -15.86 0.95 2.30
N ASN A 158 -14.80 0.27 2.73
CA ASN A 158 -14.75 -0.46 3.99
C ASN A 158 -13.30 -0.57 4.50
N PRO A 159 -13.07 -0.88 5.81
CA PRO A 159 -11.73 -0.94 6.37
C PRO A 159 -11.04 -2.31 6.23
N HIS A 160 -11.66 -3.32 5.65
CA HIS A 160 -11.17 -4.70 5.68
C HIS A 160 -10.89 -5.31 4.30
N GLY A 161 -11.47 -4.74 3.22
CA GLY A 161 -11.22 -5.17 1.85
C GLY A 161 -12.20 -6.22 1.32
N LEU A 162 -13.36 -6.42 1.93
CA LEU A 162 -14.45 -7.14 1.27
C LEU A 162 -14.82 -6.43 -0.03
N HIS A 163 -15.14 -7.24 -1.02
CA HIS A 163 -15.33 -6.78 -2.39
C HIS A 163 -16.51 -5.78 -2.51
N ASP A 164 -16.23 -4.70 -3.22
CA ASP A 164 -17.21 -3.73 -3.73
C ASP A 164 -16.62 -3.13 -5.01
N GLU A 165 -17.45 -2.83 -6.01
CA GLU A 165 -17.00 -2.26 -7.29
C GLU A 165 -16.34 -0.88 -7.11
N ASN A 166 -16.71 -0.15 -6.06
CA ASN A 166 -16.14 1.14 -5.71
C ASN A 166 -14.94 1.04 -4.76
N HIS A 167 -14.52 -0.19 -4.38
CA HIS A 167 -13.38 -0.44 -3.50
C HIS A 167 -12.18 -0.89 -4.33
N TYR A 168 -11.33 0.06 -4.75
CA TYR A 168 -10.23 -0.19 -5.67
C TYR A 168 -8.97 0.58 -5.29
N THR A 169 -7.84 0.12 -5.83
CA THR A 169 -6.54 0.77 -5.69
C THR A 169 -5.67 0.48 -6.92
N THR A 170 -4.41 0.88 -6.87
CA THR A 170 -3.36 0.52 -7.84
C THR A 170 -2.13 -0.02 -7.11
N ALA A 171 -1.27 -0.79 -7.79
CA ALA A 171 -0.03 -1.27 -7.20
C ALA A 171 0.88 -0.11 -6.77
N ARG A 172 0.89 1.00 -7.52
CA ARG A 172 1.63 2.20 -7.17
C ARG A 172 1.12 2.85 -5.89
N ASP A 173 -0.20 2.98 -5.75
CA ASP A 173 -0.79 3.62 -4.58
C ASP A 173 -0.61 2.76 -3.32
N LEU A 174 -0.68 1.41 -3.45
CA LEU A 174 -0.35 0.50 -2.35
C LEU A 174 1.09 0.69 -1.84
N LEU A 175 2.06 0.89 -2.75
CA LEU A 175 3.43 1.19 -2.34
C LEU A 175 3.56 2.52 -1.60
N ARG A 176 2.81 3.56 -2.03
CA ARG A 176 2.78 4.86 -1.32
C ARG A 176 2.23 4.72 0.08
N MET A 177 1.13 3.99 0.23
CA MET A 177 0.52 3.71 1.54
C MET A 177 1.44 2.89 2.45
N ALA A 178 2.17 1.91 1.89
CA ALA A 178 3.07 1.06 2.67
C ALA A 178 4.40 1.74 3.05
N ALA A 179 4.76 2.82 2.36
CA ALA A 179 5.97 3.61 2.61
C ALA A 179 5.74 4.81 3.53
N ALA A 180 4.47 5.14 3.85
CA ALA A 180 4.09 6.25 4.70
C ALA A 180 4.17 5.86 6.17
#